data_99005f1685792b4d3b708aa4a32fa169
#
_entry.id   99005f1685792b4d3b708aa4a32fa169
#
_cell.length_a   1.000
_cell.length_b   1.000
_cell.length_c   1.000
_cell.angle_alpha   90.00
_cell.angle_beta   90.00
_cell.angle_gamma   90.00
#
_symmetry.space_group_name_H-M   'P 1'
#
loop_
_entity.id
_entity.type
_entity.pdbx_description
1 polymer ?
#
loop_
_entity_poly.entity_id
_entity_poly.type
_entity_poly.pdbx_seq_one_letter_code
_entity_poly.pdbx_strand_id
1 'polypeptide(L)'
;DELDCRALEEFLISGCVVQRVGWEHLTHGEGVSVENVNPGRFFVNRFLDPRGRDIRLVGMLHDIPLERVKMTFAPDDSELAKLIEMVYEQCASMQPGSVADIGKPGFEELFHRPSDRSLCRVIEVWSYDYDSGADGSFDPHWHCRYYAPDGTMLADTRSPYIHGSHPFVVKFYPLTDGEVHAFIEDVIDQQRHINQLITTIDAILVNSAKGVLLFPTDAIPEGMTIANAVSAWHHPGGVLPINPNATRLPVEMHSGGRSEGASQLLDIEMKLFQQISGVSTAMQGIAQNPSMSASLYDSQVYNAAISLLDIFETFNGFRRQRDRLVKMSL
;
A
#
# COMPACT_ATOMS: atom_id res chain seq x y z
N ASP A 1 -20.52 -3.61 -4.37
CA ASP A 1 -19.92 -2.71 -5.36
C ASP A 1 -18.83 -1.82 -4.75
N GLU A 2 -19.09 -1.05 -3.68
CA GLU A 2 -18.03 -0.26 -3.01
C GLU A 2 -16.94 -1.14 -2.40
N LEU A 3 -17.32 -2.26 -1.77
CA LEU A 3 -16.38 -3.24 -1.23
C LEU A 3 -15.49 -3.85 -2.33
N ASP A 4 -16.06 -4.12 -3.50
CA ASP A 4 -15.31 -4.67 -4.63
C ASP A 4 -14.34 -3.64 -5.23
N CYS A 5 -14.73 -2.37 -5.31
CA CYS A 5 -13.84 -1.30 -5.75
C CYS A 5 -12.63 -1.16 -4.83
N ARG A 6 -12.86 -1.13 -3.52
CA ARG A 6 -11.79 -1.05 -2.53
C ARG A 6 -10.92 -2.31 -2.52
N ALA A 7 -11.53 -3.48 -2.66
CA ALA A 7 -10.79 -4.74 -2.78
C ALA A 7 -9.91 -4.79 -4.02
N LEU A 8 -10.36 -4.25 -5.16
CA LEU A 8 -9.57 -4.13 -6.38
C LEU A 8 -8.39 -3.16 -6.18
N GLU A 9 -8.61 -2.02 -5.54
CA GLU A 9 -7.56 -1.06 -5.24
C GLU A 9 -6.46 -1.70 -4.36
N GLU A 10 -6.84 -2.37 -3.26
CA GLU A 10 -5.92 -3.10 -2.39
C GLU A 10 -5.17 -4.20 -3.15
N PHE A 11 -5.85 -4.91 -4.06
CA PHE A 11 -5.26 -5.94 -4.91
C PHE A 11 -4.19 -5.40 -5.85
N LEU A 12 -4.43 -4.26 -6.49
CA LEU A 12 -3.45 -3.61 -7.37
C LEU A 12 -2.23 -3.09 -6.61
N ILE A 13 -2.44 -2.62 -5.37
CA ILE A 13 -1.37 -2.05 -4.53
C ILE A 13 -0.50 -3.13 -3.90
N SER A 14 -1.11 -4.18 -3.37
CA SER A 14 -0.41 -5.20 -2.56
C SER A 14 -0.17 -6.52 -3.29
N GLY A 15 -0.79 -6.72 -4.46
CA GLY A 15 -0.83 -8.03 -5.13
C GLY A 15 -1.68 -9.07 -4.39
N CYS A 16 -2.37 -8.65 -3.32
CA CYS A 16 -3.16 -9.52 -2.45
C CYS A 16 -4.55 -8.93 -2.23
N VAL A 17 -5.56 -9.77 -2.31
CA VAL A 17 -6.92 -9.41 -1.92
C VAL A 17 -7.49 -10.47 -0.99
N VAL A 18 -8.09 -10.02 0.10
CA VAL A 18 -8.69 -10.88 1.11
C VAL A 18 -10.06 -10.34 1.50
N GLN A 19 -11.04 -11.23 1.53
CA GLN A 19 -12.34 -10.95 2.12
C GLN A 19 -12.69 -12.03 3.13
N ARG A 20 -13.37 -11.64 4.20
CA ARG A 20 -13.98 -12.54 5.16
C ARG A 20 -15.47 -12.64 4.88
N VAL A 21 -15.98 -13.86 4.82
CA VAL A 21 -17.40 -14.15 4.69
C VAL A 21 -17.85 -14.77 6.01
N GLY A 22 -18.59 -14.02 6.80
CA GLY A 22 -19.06 -14.43 8.11
C GLY A 22 -20.58 -14.46 8.21
N TRP A 23 -21.08 -14.97 9.32
CA TRP A 23 -22.48 -14.88 9.70
C TRP A 23 -22.59 -13.93 10.88
N GLU A 24 -23.36 -12.88 10.75
CA GLU A 24 -23.46 -11.81 11.75
C GLU A 24 -24.87 -11.32 11.97
N HIS A 25 -25.08 -10.68 13.12
CA HIS A 25 -26.28 -9.91 13.38
C HIS A 25 -26.22 -8.59 12.61
N LEU A 26 -26.96 -8.53 11.51
CA LEU A 26 -27.14 -7.33 10.71
C LEU A 26 -28.24 -6.43 11.29
N THR A 27 -28.29 -5.17 10.87
CA THR A 27 -29.30 -4.18 11.33
C THR A 27 -30.75 -4.66 11.15
N HIS A 28 -31.00 -5.57 10.21
CA HIS A 28 -32.34 -6.08 9.87
C HIS A 28 -32.48 -7.61 10.05
N GLY A 29 -31.66 -8.22 10.91
CA GLY A 29 -31.70 -9.66 11.19
C GLY A 29 -30.31 -10.30 11.12
N GLU A 30 -30.28 -11.63 11.14
CA GLU A 30 -29.07 -12.39 10.95
C GLU A 30 -28.82 -12.66 9.48
N GLY A 31 -27.59 -12.63 9.04
CA GLY A 31 -27.24 -12.88 7.65
C GLY A 31 -25.75 -12.98 7.39
N VAL A 32 -25.43 -13.28 6.15
CA VAL A 32 -24.03 -13.34 5.69
C VAL A 32 -23.49 -11.93 5.54
N SER A 33 -22.38 -11.66 6.24
CA SER A 33 -21.60 -10.44 6.07
C SER A 33 -20.35 -10.70 5.21
N VAL A 34 -19.95 -9.72 4.43
CA VAL A 34 -18.71 -9.74 3.65
C VAL A 34 -17.89 -8.51 4.04
N GLU A 35 -16.69 -8.74 4.50
CA GLU A 35 -15.77 -7.68 4.93
C GLU A 35 -14.46 -7.74 4.16
N ASN A 36 -13.91 -6.58 3.78
CA ASN A 36 -12.54 -6.49 3.27
C ASN A 36 -11.56 -6.61 4.43
N VAL A 37 -10.58 -7.49 4.28
CA VAL A 37 -9.51 -7.70 5.25
C VAL A 37 -8.26 -7.00 4.75
N ASN A 38 -7.70 -6.13 5.58
CA ASN A 38 -6.43 -5.46 5.26
C ASN A 38 -5.32 -6.51 5.12
N PRO A 39 -4.63 -6.58 3.96
CA PRO A 39 -3.53 -7.53 3.74
C PRO A 39 -2.42 -7.46 4.80
N GLY A 40 -2.16 -6.29 5.38
CA GLY A 40 -1.18 -6.11 6.46
C GLY A 40 -1.58 -6.73 7.80
N ARG A 41 -2.85 -7.15 7.96
CA ARG A 41 -3.35 -7.84 9.15
C ARG A 41 -3.70 -9.30 8.90
N PHE A 42 -3.46 -9.77 7.69
CA PHE A 42 -3.76 -11.13 7.27
C PHE A 42 -2.46 -11.92 7.11
N PHE A 43 -2.49 -13.19 7.46
CA PHE A 43 -1.39 -14.11 7.24
C PHE A 43 -1.90 -15.46 6.78
N VAL A 44 -1.08 -16.15 6.00
CA VAL A 44 -1.37 -17.45 5.43
C VAL A 44 -0.07 -18.23 5.28
N ASN A 45 -0.13 -19.56 5.33
CA ASN A 45 1.04 -20.37 5.03
C ASN A 45 1.47 -20.20 3.57
N ARG A 46 2.74 -20.43 3.28
CA ARG A 46 3.20 -20.47 1.89
C ARG A 46 2.40 -21.51 1.11
N PHE A 47 1.84 -21.11 -0.01
CA PHE A 47 1.08 -22.00 -0.90
C PHE A 47 1.48 -21.73 -2.36
N LEU A 48 1.28 -22.73 -3.21
CA LEU A 48 1.71 -22.71 -4.62
C LEU A 48 0.50 -22.79 -5.57
N ASP A 49 -0.59 -23.39 -5.14
CA ASP A 49 -1.80 -23.49 -5.97
C ASP A 49 -2.54 -22.15 -5.99
N PRO A 50 -2.65 -21.46 -7.15
CA PRO A 50 -3.42 -20.22 -7.27
C PRO A 50 -4.89 -20.33 -6.84
N ARG A 51 -5.41 -21.55 -6.67
CA ARG A 51 -6.76 -21.83 -6.18
C ARG A 51 -6.82 -21.92 -4.67
N GLY A 52 -5.66 -21.88 -3.97
CA GLY A 52 -5.56 -21.95 -2.52
C GLY A 52 -5.90 -23.33 -1.93
N ARG A 53 -5.80 -24.43 -2.68
CA ARG A 53 -6.14 -25.78 -2.19
C ARG A 53 -5.12 -26.33 -1.20
N ASP A 54 -3.91 -25.83 -1.24
CA ASP A 54 -2.79 -26.18 -0.38
C ASP A 54 -2.66 -25.25 0.85
N ILE A 55 -3.62 -24.37 1.05
CA ILE A 55 -3.72 -23.56 2.29
C ILE A 55 -4.11 -24.49 3.42
N ARG A 56 -3.28 -24.49 4.49
CA ARG A 56 -3.49 -25.27 5.72
C ARG A 56 -3.55 -24.42 6.97
N LEU A 57 -3.07 -23.19 6.87
CA LEU A 57 -3.09 -22.20 7.94
C LEU A 57 -3.42 -20.84 7.37
N VAL A 58 -4.37 -20.17 7.97
CA VAL A 58 -4.77 -18.79 7.62
C VAL A 58 -5.18 -18.07 8.89
N GLY A 59 -4.95 -16.78 8.96
CA GLY A 59 -5.35 -16.04 10.14
C GLY A 59 -5.38 -14.54 9.93
N MET A 60 -5.82 -13.86 10.97
CA MET A 60 -6.02 -12.43 10.98
C MET A 60 -5.67 -11.85 12.36
N LEU A 61 -5.15 -10.63 12.35
CA LEU A 61 -4.85 -9.84 13.55
C LEU A 61 -6.01 -8.89 13.84
N HIS A 62 -6.55 -8.97 15.05
CA HIS A 62 -7.58 -8.08 15.55
C HIS A 62 -7.00 -7.14 16.59
N ASP A 63 -7.36 -5.86 16.51
CA ASP A 63 -7.04 -4.86 17.52
C ASP A 63 -8.36 -4.38 18.14
N ILE A 64 -8.65 -4.83 19.34
CA ILE A 64 -9.92 -4.58 20.04
C ILE A 64 -9.68 -4.14 21.47
N PRO A 65 -10.59 -3.34 22.09
CA PRO A 65 -10.47 -2.93 23.48
C PRO A 65 -10.49 -4.14 24.43
N LEU A 66 -9.75 -4.06 25.54
CA LEU A 66 -9.66 -5.12 26.55
C LEU A 66 -11.04 -5.59 27.06
N GLU A 67 -11.95 -4.64 27.27
CA GLU A 67 -13.30 -4.98 27.73
C GLU A 67 -14.05 -5.85 26.71
N ARG A 68 -13.85 -5.60 25.43
CA ARG A 68 -14.45 -6.42 24.36
C ARG A 68 -13.81 -7.82 24.32
N VAL A 69 -12.49 -7.93 24.57
CA VAL A 69 -11.81 -9.24 24.69
C VAL A 69 -12.44 -10.05 25.83
N LYS A 70 -12.62 -9.45 27.02
CA LYS A 70 -13.25 -10.09 28.17
C LYS A 70 -14.69 -10.53 27.86
N MET A 71 -15.48 -9.64 27.25
CA MET A 71 -16.88 -9.97 26.87
C MET A 71 -16.97 -11.09 25.86
N THR A 72 -16.01 -11.20 24.94
CA THR A 72 -16.04 -12.22 23.88
C THR A 72 -15.55 -13.57 24.36
N PHE A 73 -14.48 -13.64 25.15
CA PHE A 73 -13.82 -14.88 25.53
C PHE A 73 -14.10 -15.34 26.96
N ALA A 74 -14.61 -14.46 27.82
CA ALA A 74 -14.96 -14.77 29.19
C ALA A 74 -16.27 -14.10 29.65
N PRO A 75 -17.41 -14.31 28.92
CA PRO A 75 -18.65 -13.58 29.19
C PRO A 75 -19.20 -13.83 30.60
N ASP A 76 -19.07 -15.05 31.12
CA ASP A 76 -19.63 -15.48 32.42
C ASP A 76 -18.55 -15.98 33.40
N ASP A 77 -17.26 -15.92 33.02
CA ASP A 77 -16.15 -16.40 33.83
C ASP A 77 -15.25 -15.26 34.34
N SER A 78 -15.45 -14.90 35.60
CA SER A 78 -14.68 -13.83 36.24
C SER A 78 -13.19 -14.19 36.49
N GLU A 79 -12.86 -15.48 36.60
CA GLU A 79 -11.47 -15.92 36.77
C GLU A 79 -10.71 -15.87 35.46
N LEU A 80 -11.34 -16.33 34.37
CA LEU A 80 -10.78 -16.22 33.03
C LEU A 80 -10.63 -14.73 32.61
N ALA A 81 -11.58 -13.89 32.97
CA ALA A 81 -11.49 -12.46 32.70
C ALA A 81 -10.30 -11.79 33.39
N LYS A 82 -9.99 -12.18 34.66
CA LYS A 82 -8.81 -11.73 35.38
C LYS A 82 -7.50 -12.27 34.77
N LEU A 83 -7.52 -13.52 34.34
CA LEU A 83 -6.37 -14.10 33.62
C LEU A 83 -6.06 -13.34 32.34
N ILE A 84 -7.07 -13.05 31.55
CA ILE A 84 -6.95 -12.23 30.33
C ILE A 84 -6.34 -10.86 30.66
N GLU A 85 -6.82 -10.20 31.72
CA GLU A 85 -6.27 -8.91 32.14
C GLU A 85 -4.78 -8.99 32.49
N MET A 86 -4.38 -9.98 33.29
CA MET A 86 -2.97 -10.21 33.64
C MET A 86 -2.10 -10.50 32.41
N VAL A 87 -2.60 -11.29 31.46
CA VAL A 87 -1.88 -11.60 30.22
C VAL A 87 -1.63 -10.32 29.40
N TYR A 88 -2.65 -9.48 29.22
CA TYR A 88 -2.49 -8.23 28.46
C TYR A 88 -1.67 -7.17 29.20
N GLU A 89 -1.70 -7.11 30.52
CA GLU A 89 -0.78 -6.28 31.32
C GLU A 89 0.69 -6.73 31.14
N GLN A 90 0.94 -8.04 31.12
CA GLN A 90 2.27 -8.58 30.84
C GLN A 90 2.70 -8.28 29.41
N CYS A 91 1.83 -8.47 28.42
CA CYS A 91 2.11 -8.12 27.02
C CYS A 91 2.43 -6.63 26.84
N ALA A 92 1.74 -5.74 27.58
CA ALA A 92 2.01 -4.31 27.55
C ALA A 92 3.38 -3.93 28.15
N SER A 93 3.85 -4.71 29.14
CA SER A 93 5.14 -4.50 29.81
C SER A 93 6.32 -5.16 29.07
N MET A 94 6.08 -6.12 28.18
CA MET A 94 7.13 -6.73 27.37
C MET A 94 7.79 -5.69 26.47
N GLN A 95 9.07 -5.40 26.72
CA GLN A 95 9.86 -4.63 25.74
C GLN A 95 10.03 -5.48 24.48
N PRO A 96 10.02 -4.87 23.29
CA PRO A 96 10.39 -5.58 22.07
C PRO A 96 11.78 -6.14 22.30
N GLY A 97 11.89 -7.47 22.35
CA GLY A 97 13.17 -8.12 22.46
C GLY A 97 14.07 -7.58 21.36
N SER A 98 15.30 -7.21 21.70
CA SER A 98 16.30 -6.81 20.72
C SER A 98 16.68 -8.06 19.90
N VAL A 99 15.83 -8.45 18.98
CA VAL A 99 16.16 -9.41 17.93
C VAL A 99 16.87 -8.60 16.82
N ALA A 100 18.11 -8.26 17.11
CA ALA A 100 18.98 -7.47 16.25
C ALA A 100 19.41 -8.23 14.98
N ASP A 101 18.86 -9.40 14.68
CA ASP A 101 19.46 -10.28 13.66
C ASP A 101 18.52 -10.87 12.61
N ILE A 102 17.27 -10.47 12.51
CA ILE A 102 16.41 -10.88 11.40
C ILE A 102 16.00 -9.65 10.60
N GLY A 103 16.70 -9.44 9.54
CA GLY A 103 16.78 -8.39 8.50
C GLY A 103 15.57 -7.55 8.08
N LYS A 104 14.52 -7.41 8.87
CA LYS A 104 13.49 -6.37 8.75
C LYS A 104 12.88 -6.10 10.13
N PRO A 105 13.32 -5.04 10.83
CA PRO A 105 12.72 -4.63 12.10
C PRO A 105 11.32 -4.03 11.84
N GLY A 106 10.29 -4.80 11.81
CA GLY A 106 8.94 -4.30 11.57
C GLY A 106 7.88 -5.39 11.59
N PHE A 107 8.23 -6.60 11.16
CA PHE A 107 7.24 -7.67 11.02
C PHE A 107 6.87 -8.29 12.38
N GLU A 108 7.82 -8.53 13.25
CA GLU A 108 7.57 -9.07 14.60
C GLU A 108 6.85 -8.06 15.48
N GLU A 109 7.20 -6.79 15.36
CA GLU A 109 6.56 -5.71 16.12
C GLU A 109 5.07 -5.54 15.71
N LEU A 110 4.76 -5.68 14.42
CA LEU A 110 3.40 -5.68 13.89
C LEU A 110 2.58 -6.88 14.40
N PHE A 111 3.19 -8.04 14.62
CA PHE A 111 2.49 -9.23 15.09
C PHE A 111 2.13 -9.13 16.57
N HIS A 112 3.02 -8.59 17.40
CA HIS A 112 2.87 -8.59 18.85
C HIS A 112 2.18 -7.33 19.40
N ARG A 113 2.18 -6.21 18.69
CA ARG A 113 1.66 -4.96 19.23
C ARG A 113 0.71 -4.26 18.27
N PRO A 114 -0.46 -3.80 18.78
CA PRO A 114 -1.31 -2.90 18.03
C PRO A 114 -0.62 -1.53 17.87
N SER A 115 -0.95 -0.82 16.81
CA SER A 115 -0.47 0.56 16.60
C SER A 115 -1.01 1.52 17.66
N ASP A 116 -2.21 1.25 18.17
CA ASP A 116 -2.82 1.98 19.29
C ASP A 116 -2.62 1.19 20.59
N ARG A 117 -1.95 1.80 21.57
CA ARG A 117 -1.66 1.19 22.86
C ARG A 117 -2.89 0.97 23.75
N SER A 118 -4.02 1.59 23.44
CA SER A 118 -5.29 1.39 24.11
C SER A 118 -6.00 0.11 23.69
N LEU A 119 -5.53 -0.55 22.62
CA LEU A 119 -6.10 -1.76 22.07
C LEU A 119 -5.27 -2.98 22.45
N CYS A 120 -5.94 -4.11 22.51
CA CYS A 120 -5.36 -5.43 22.71
C CYS A 120 -5.32 -6.18 21.39
N ARG A 121 -4.18 -6.81 21.09
CA ARG A 121 -4.05 -7.65 19.90
C ARG A 121 -4.58 -9.05 20.20
N VAL A 122 -5.46 -9.53 19.34
CA VAL A 122 -5.94 -10.92 19.33
C VAL A 122 -5.57 -11.52 17.98
N ILE A 123 -4.95 -12.69 18.03
CA ILE A 123 -4.50 -13.43 16.84
C ILE A 123 -5.50 -14.54 16.57
N GLU A 124 -6.28 -14.40 15.50
CA GLU A 124 -7.20 -15.44 15.00
C GLU A 124 -6.43 -16.35 14.05
N VAL A 125 -6.39 -17.64 14.35
CA VAL A 125 -5.68 -18.66 13.57
C VAL A 125 -6.64 -19.77 13.19
N TRP A 126 -6.73 -20.04 11.90
CA TRP A 126 -7.43 -21.18 11.36
C TRP A 126 -6.39 -22.19 10.88
N SER A 127 -6.44 -23.40 11.43
CA SER A 127 -5.57 -24.51 11.03
C SER A 127 -6.39 -25.72 10.60
N TYR A 128 -5.84 -26.43 9.60
CA TYR A 128 -6.44 -27.66 9.11
C TYR A 128 -5.82 -28.83 9.85
N ASP A 129 -6.57 -29.38 10.79
CA ASP A 129 -6.14 -30.43 11.72
C ASP A 129 -6.79 -31.77 11.40
N TYR A 130 -6.27 -32.82 11.99
CA TYR A 130 -6.74 -34.20 11.87
C TYR A 130 -7.03 -34.73 13.26
N ASP A 131 -8.30 -34.91 13.62
CA ASP A 131 -8.65 -35.65 14.83
C ASP A 131 -8.53 -37.14 14.56
N SER A 132 -7.90 -37.85 15.49
CA SER A 132 -7.90 -39.32 15.47
C SER A 132 -9.11 -39.85 16.21
N GLY A 133 -10.03 -40.47 15.50
CA GLY A 133 -11.15 -41.19 16.12
C GLY A 133 -10.69 -42.40 16.93
N ALA A 134 -11.50 -42.85 17.88
CA ALA A 134 -11.24 -44.03 18.70
C ALA A 134 -11.12 -45.33 17.86
N ASP A 135 -11.63 -45.31 16.64
CA ASP A 135 -11.58 -46.39 15.65
C ASP A 135 -10.35 -46.33 14.72
N GLY A 136 -9.45 -45.36 14.94
CA GLY A 136 -8.28 -45.12 14.11
C GLY A 136 -8.59 -44.37 12.80
N SER A 137 -9.80 -43.86 12.62
CA SER A 137 -10.16 -42.97 11.53
C SER A 137 -9.59 -41.57 11.77
N PHE A 138 -9.19 -40.88 10.67
CA PHE A 138 -8.78 -39.48 10.71
C PHE A 138 -9.93 -38.61 10.15
N ASP A 139 -10.42 -37.70 10.97
CA ASP A 139 -11.42 -36.72 10.57
C ASP A 139 -10.73 -35.35 10.32
N PRO A 140 -10.48 -35.00 9.03
CA PRO A 140 -9.86 -33.73 8.71
C PRO A 140 -10.87 -32.59 8.81
N HIS A 141 -10.52 -31.53 9.55
CA HIS A 141 -11.39 -30.37 9.74
C HIS A 141 -10.61 -29.09 10.05
N TRP A 142 -11.29 -27.97 9.97
CA TRP A 142 -10.72 -26.69 10.32
C TRP A 142 -11.03 -26.33 11.77
N HIS A 143 -9.99 -25.93 12.53
CA HIS A 143 -10.08 -25.32 13.85
C HIS A 143 -9.84 -23.84 13.77
N CYS A 144 -10.61 -23.07 14.55
CA CYS A 144 -10.42 -21.67 14.81
C CYS A 144 -9.89 -21.50 16.22
N ARG A 145 -8.69 -20.96 16.36
CA ARG A 145 -8.04 -20.68 17.63
C ARG A 145 -7.73 -19.21 17.76
N TYR A 146 -7.97 -18.69 18.95
CA TYR A 146 -7.65 -17.31 19.28
C TYR A 146 -6.52 -17.28 20.30
N TYR A 147 -5.51 -16.47 20.03
CA TYR A 147 -4.33 -16.35 20.89
C TYR A 147 -4.11 -14.89 21.29
N ALA A 148 -3.61 -14.69 22.52
CA ALA A 148 -2.97 -13.44 22.93
C ALA A 148 -1.52 -13.37 22.37
N PRO A 149 -0.88 -12.17 22.35
CA PRO A 149 0.46 -12.02 21.79
C PRO A 149 1.58 -12.83 22.45
N ASP A 150 1.38 -13.24 23.69
CA ASP A 150 2.30 -14.12 24.45
C ASP A 150 2.16 -15.61 24.10
N GLY A 151 1.20 -15.95 23.23
CA GLY A 151 0.88 -17.33 22.87
C GLY A 151 -0.17 -18.00 23.75
N THR A 152 -0.74 -17.29 24.74
CA THR A 152 -1.84 -17.81 25.54
C THR A 152 -3.07 -18.02 24.68
N MET A 153 -3.63 -19.23 24.68
CA MET A 153 -4.81 -19.58 23.94
C MET A 153 -6.07 -19.05 24.67
N LEU A 154 -6.84 -18.19 23.98
CA LEU A 154 -8.07 -17.61 24.51
C LEU A 154 -9.30 -18.47 24.21
N ALA A 155 -9.34 -19.12 23.04
CA ALA A 155 -10.39 -20.03 22.65
C ALA A 155 -9.90 -21.02 21.59
N ASP A 156 -10.51 -22.20 21.57
CA ASP A 156 -10.35 -23.23 20.52
C ASP A 156 -11.73 -23.78 20.16
N THR A 157 -12.10 -23.65 18.91
CA THR A 157 -13.39 -24.11 18.41
C THR A 157 -13.21 -24.76 17.05
N ARG A 158 -13.95 -25.85 16.80
CA ARG A 158 -14.08 -26.39 15.46
C ARG A 158 -14.86 -25.40 14.59
N SER A 159 -14.57 -25.36 13.29
CA SER A 159 -15.26 -24.45 12.36
C SER A 159 -16.78 -24.46 12.58
N PRO A 160 -17.38 -23.32 12.94
CA PRO A 160 -18.82 -23.22 13.16
C PRO A 160 -19.62 -23.17 11.85
N TYR A 161 -18.94 -23.01 10.71
CA TYR A 161 -19.58 -22.85 9.42
C TYR A 161 -20.06 -24.18 8.85
N ILE A 162 -21.23 -24.16 8.22
CA ILE A 162 -21.86 -25.34 7.58
C ILE A 162 -20.93 -25.93 6.51
N HIS A 163 -20.18 -25.10 5.81
CA HIS A 163 -19.22 -25.54 4.79
C HIS A 163 -17.94 -26.18 5.38
N GLY A 164 -17.76 -26.19 6.70
CA GLY A 164 -16.66 -26.85 7.40
C GLY A 164 -15.26 -26.27 7.13
N SER A 165 -15.16 -25.12 6.47
CA SER A 165 -13.90 -24.46 6.09
C SER A 165 -13.68 -23.15 6.87
N HIS A 166 -12.56 -22.47 6.61
CA HIS A 166 -12.31 -21.13 7.09
C HIS A 166 -13.14 -20.07 6.33
N PRO A 167 -13.41 -18.88 6.91
CA PRO A 167 -14.27 -17.87 6.32
C PRO A 167 -13.56 -16.95 5.30
N PHE A 168 -12.28 -17.15 5.04
CA PHE A 168 -11.51 -16.25 4.21
C PHE A 168 -11.49 -16.68 2.75
N VAL A 169 -11.65 -15.71 1.87
CA VAL A 169 -11.35 -15.83 0.45
C VAL A 169 -10.13 -14.99 0.17
N VAL A 170 -9.10 -15.61 -0.39
CA VAL A 170 -7.82 -14.95 -0.64
C VAL A 170 -7.36 -15.20 -2.07
N LYS A 171 -6.77 -14.18 -2.68
CA LYS A 171 -6.14 -14.27 -4.00
C LYS A 171 -4.86 -13.45 -4.03
N PHE A 172 -3.85 -14.01 -4.66
CA PHE A 172 -2.58 -13.34 -4.94
C PHE A 172 -2.35 -13.29 -6.44
N TYR A 173 -1.66 -12.24 -6.91
CA TYR A 173 -1.32 -12.08 -8.31
C TYR A 173 -0.03 -11.24 -8.47
N PRO A 174 0.84 -11.64 -9.40
CA PRO A 174 0.99 -13.03 -9.82
C PRO A 174 1.51 -13.89 -8.66
N LEU A 175 1.09 -15.13 -8.59
CA LEU A 175 1.64 -16.10 -7.65
C LEU A 175 2.65 -16.96 -8.39
N THR A 176 3.93 -16.61 -8.30
CA THR A 176 5.01 -17.35 -8.95
C THR A 176 5.92 -17.93 -7.87
N ASP A 177 5.99 -19.25 -7.79
CA ASP A 177 6.79 -19.99 -6.79
C ASP A 177 6.52 -19.56 -5.32
N GLY A 178 5.29 -19.11 -5.04
CA GLY A 178 4.86 -18.64 -3.72
C GLY A 178 5.30 -17.20 -3.39
N GLU A 179 5.80 -16.47 -4.37
CA GLU A 179 6.10 -15.04 -4.27
C GLU A 179 5.03 -14.22 -4.98
N VAL A 180 4.76 -13.05 -4.43
CA VAL A 180 3.73 -12.12 -4.91
C VAL A 180 4.41 -10.83 -5.31
N HIS A 181 4.11 -10.36 -6.52
CA HIS A 181 4.57 -9.06 -7.02
C HIS A 181 3.37 -8.16 -7.24
N ALA A 182 3.33 -7.03 -6.56
CA ALA A 182 2.23 -6.07 -6.72
C ALA A 182 2.28 -5.43 -8.11
N PHE A 183 1.10 -5.14 -8.69
CA PHE A 183 1.01 -4.46 -9.99
C PHE A 183 1.77 -3.14 -10.04
N ILE A 184 1.74 -2.39 -8.94
CA ILE A 184 2.44 -1.10 -8.86
C ILE A 184 3.95 -1.24 -8.59
N GLU A 185 4.44 -2.41 -8.19
CA GLU A 185 5.85 -2.63 -7.81
C GLU A 185 6.80 -2.29 -8.96
N ASP A 186 6.45 -2.69 -10.18
CA ASP A 186 7.25 -2.47 -11.38
C ASP A 186 7.38 -0.99 -11.77
N VAL A 187 6.48 -0.13 -11.28
CA VAL A 187 6.47 1.31 -11.60
C VAL A 187 6.95 2.21 -10.46
N ILE A 188 7.24 1.66 -9.29
CA ILE A 188 7.66 2.45 -8.11
C ILE A 188 8.95 3.21 -8.38
N ASP A 189 9.95 2.56 -8.98
CA ASP A 189 11.25 3.19 -9.22
C ASP A 189 11.15 4.28 -10.30
N GLN A 190 10.36 4.07 -11.34
CA GLN A 190 10.06 5.10 -12.36
C GLN A 190 9.36 6.29 -11.72
N GLN A 191 8.38 6.05 -10.83
CA GLN A 191 7.68 7.14 -10.13
C GLN A 191 8.62 7.95 -9.23
N ARG A 192 9.53 7.28 -8.53
CA ARG A 192 10.57 7.96 -7.72
C ARG A 192 11.49 8.81 -8.58
N HIS A 193 11.91 8.27 -9.72
CA HIS A 193 12.78 8.98 -10.64
C HIS A 193 12.08 10.18 -11.27
N ILE A 194 10.82 10.06 -11.69
CA ILE A 194 9.98 11.17 -12.16
C ILE A 194 9.90 12.28 -11.11
N ASN A 195 9.61 11.94 -9.85
CA ASN A 195 9.54 12.91 -8.76
C ASN A 195 10.88 13.64 -8.55
N GLN A 196 12.00 12.90 -8.62
CA GLN A 196 13.34 13.48 -8.51
C GLN A 196 13.66 14.42 -9.69
N LEU A 197 13.30 14.04 -10.91
CA LEU A 197 13.48 14.89 -12.11
C LEU A 197 12.67 16.18 -12.00
N ILE A 198 11.40 16.10 -11.59
CA ILE A 198 10.55 17.29 -11.39
C ILE A 198 11.20 18.24 -10.37
N THR A 199 11.64 17.72 -9.23
CA THR A 199 12.31 18.53 -8.21
C THR A 199 13.61 19.16 -8.72
N THR A 200 14.36 18.42 -9.54
CA THR A 200 15.58 18.90 -10.16
C THR A 200 15.31 20.00 -11.19
N ILE A 201 14.29 19.82 -12.03
CA ILE A 201 13.86 20.83 -13.02
C ILE A 201 13.43 22.11 -12.32
N ASP A 202 12.64 21.99 -11.25
CA ASP A 202 12.21 23.13 -10.43
C ASP A 202 13.41 23.88 -9.83
N ALA A 203 14.39 23.15 -9.25
CA ALA A 203 15.61 23.73 -8.73
C ALA A 203 16.44 24.44 -9.82
N ILE A 204 16.53 23.86 -11.03
CA ILE A 204 17.22 24.49 -12.17
C ILE A 204 16.50 25.77 -12.57
N LEU A 205 15.18 25.75 -12.66
CA LEU A 205 14.37 26.92 -13.05
C LEU A 205 14.51 28.04 -12.01
N VAL A 206 14.42 27.73 -10.73
CA VAL A 206 14.61 28.70 -9.63
C VAL A 206 16.02 29.31 -9.67
N ASN A 207 17.04 28.48 -9.89
CA ASN A 207 18.43 28.96 -9.95
C ASN A 207 18.72 29.71 -11.26
N SER A 208 18.11 29.33 -12.39
CA SER A 208 18.28 30.03 -13.66
C SER A 208 17.55 31.36 -13.69
N ALA A 209 16.46 31.49 -12.94
CA ALA A 209 15.75 32.77 -12.79
C ALA A 209 16.57 33.83 -12.01
N LYS A 210 17.58 33.39 -11.24
CA LYS A 210 18.52 34.26 -10.53
C LYS A 210 19.87 34.23 -11.24
N GLY A 211 20.05 35.02 -12.30
CA GLY A 211 21.33 35.22 -12.94
C GLY A 211 22.41 35.65 -11.93
N VAL A 212 23.64 35.28 -12.16
CA VAL A 212 24.78 35.79 -11.38
C VAL A 212 25.24 37.10 -12.03
N LEU A 213 25.06 38.20 -11.33
CA LEU A 213 25.60 39.49 -11.77
C LEU A 213 27.06 39.58 -11.42
N LEU A 214 27.94 39.57 -12.43
CA LEU A 214 29.34 39.91 -12.28
C LEU A 214 29.44 41.42 -12.29
N PHE A 215 29.61 42.01 -11.10
CA PHE A 215 29.72 43.44 -10.94
C PHE A 215 31.19 43.82 -10.61
N PRO A 216 31.92 44.44 -11.54
CA PRO A 216 33.27 44.89 -11.25
C PRO A 216 33.26 45.96 -10.16
N THR A 217 34.23 45.92 -9.25
CA THR A 217 34.32 46.85 -8.13
C THR A 217 34.55 48.30 -8.55
N ASP A 218 35.21 48.50 -9.71
CA ASP A 218 35.46 49.81 -10.35
C ASP A 218 34.19 50.39 -11.03
N ALA A 219 33.18 49.56 -11.24
CA ALA A 219 31.90 50.00 -11.81
C ALA A 219 30.92 50.54 -10.77
N ILE A 220 31.24 50.48 -9.47
CA ILE A 220 30.40 51.02 -8.41
C ILE A 220 30.60 52.53 -8.34
N PRO A 221 29.55 53.37 -8.44
CA PRO A 221 29.65 54.81 -8.30
C PRO A 221 30.14 55.22 -6.91
N GLU A 222 30.83 56.33 -6.83
CA GLU A 222 31.25 56.93 -5.53
C GLU A 222 30.01 57.19 -4.65
N GLY A 223 30.03 56.65 -3.41
CA GLY A 223 28.92 56.79 -2.46
C GLY A 223 27.91 55.63 -2.47
N MET A 224 28.05 54.66 -3.38
CA MET A 224 27.18 53.49 -3.42
C MET A 224 27.90 52.27 -2.82
N THR A 225 27.22 51.54 -1.95
CA THR A 225 27.73 50.28 -1.37
C THR A 225 27.30 49.09 -2.23
N ILE A 226 28.06 47.98 -2.16
CA ILE A 226 27.74 46.72 -2.83
C ILE A 226 26.33 46.25 -2.44
N ALA A 227 25.93 46.44 -1.17
CA ALA A 227 24.63 46.06 -0.68
C ALA A 227 23.49 46.86 -1.38
N ASN A 228 23.70 48.14 -1.63
CA ASN A 228 22.74 48.99 -2.35
C ASN A 228 22.63 48.59 -3.84
N ALA A 229 23.76 48.23 -4.46
CA ALA A 229 23.80 47.75 -5.84
C ALA A 229 23.03 46.41 -5.97
N VAL A 230 23.24 45.48 -5.05
CA VAL A 230 22.53 44.20 -4.98
C VAL A 230 21.03 44.42 -4.75
N SER A 231 20.66 45.34 -3.86
CA SER A 231 19.24 45.66 -3.58
C SER A 231 18.57 46.29 -4.82
N ALA A 232 19.24 47.19 -5.52
CA ALA A 232 18.74 47.83 -6.75
C ALA A 232 18.56 46.80 -7.87
N TRP A 233 19.47 45.83 -8.01
CA TRP A 233 19.40 44.76 -9.01
C TRP A 233 18.26 43.77 -8.72
N HIS A 234 17.98 43.49 -7.43
CA HIS A 234 16.87 42.59 -7.06
C HIS A 234 15.49 43.22 -7.25
N HIS A 235 15.39 44.52 -7.43
CA HIS A 235 14.13 45.22 -7.59
C HIS A 235 13.64 45.11 -9.04
N PRO A 236 12.47 44.53 -9.36
CA PRO A 236 11.91 44.51 -10.71
C PRO A 236 11.79 45.94 -11.25
N GLY A 237 12.44 46.22 -12.38
CA GLY A 237 12.47 47.56 -12.96
C GLY A 237 13.43 48.56 -12.28
N GLY A 238 14.29 48.08 -11.39
CA GLY A 238 15.33 48.90 -10.74
C GLY A 238 16.34 49.43 -11.72
N VAL A 239 16.76 50.68 -11.53
CA VAL A 239 17.84 51.31 -12.33
C VAL A 239 19.15 51.20 -11.52
N LEU A 240 20.14 50.56 -12.10
CA LEU A 240 21.48 50.43 -11.50
C LEU A 240 22.39 51.48 -12.11
N PRO A 241 22.78 52.54 -11.38
CA PRO A 241 23.76 53.50 -11.87
C PRO A 241 25.15 52.86 -11.92
N ILE A 242 25.92 53.21 -12.96
CA ILE A 242 27.26 52.67 -13.21
C ILE A 242 28.24 53.83 -13.27
N ASN A 243 29.47 53.63 -12.74
CA ASN A 243 30.53 54.59 -12.89
C ASN A 243 30.93 54.71 -14.39
N PRO A 244 30.86 55.90 -14.99
CA PRO A 244 31.17 56.10 -16.40
C PRO A 244 32.67 55.80 -16.75
N ASN A 245 33.54 55.77 -15.77
CA ASN A 245 34.96 55.50 -15.96
C ASN A 245 35.31 54.02 -15.69
N ALA A 246 34.35 53.15 -15.53
CA ALA A 246 34.58 51.72 -15.30
C ALA A 246 35.26 51.06 -16.49
N THR A 247 36.31 50.26 -16.21
CA THR A 247 37.04 49.50 -17.22
C THR A 247 36.21 48.37 -17.83
N ARG A 248 35.27 47.83 -17.06
CA ARG A 248 34.37 46.76 -17.47
C ARG A 248 32.94 47.05 -17.05
N LEU A 249 32.01 46.70 -17.90
CA LEU A 249 30.58 46.79 -17.58
C LEU A 249 30.16 45.58 -16.78
N PRO A 250 29.15 45.72 -15.90
CA PRO A 250 28.51 44.58 -15.27
C PRO A 250 27.95 43.63 -16.31
N VAL A 251 28.19 42.32 -16.14
CA VAL A 251 27.72 41.29 -17.03
C VAL A 251 26.87 40.33 -16.23
N GLU A 252 25.64 40.16 -16.66
CA GLU A 252 24.77 39.14 -16.10
C GLU A 252 25.12 37.79 -16.75
N MET A 253 25.62 36.87 -15.95
CA MET A 253 25.80 35.48 -16.36
C MET A 253 24.52 34.72 -16.02
N HIS A 254 23.75 34.47 -17.02
CA HIS A 254 22.69 33.47 -16.92
C HIS A 254 23.42 32.12 -17.05
N SER A 255 23.37 31.31 -16.00
CA SER A 255 23.60 29.89 -16.18
C SER A 255 22.46 29.42 -17.06
N GLY A 256 22.65 29.38 -18.38
CA GLY A 256 21.66 28.84 -19.31
C GLY A 256 21.38 27.42 -18.86
N GLY A 257 20.38 27.31 -17.97
CA GLY A 257 20.03 26.04 -17.35
C GLY A 257 19.67 25.09 -18.47
N ARG A 258 20.43 24.03 -18.59
CA ARG A 258 20.11 22.93 -19.52
C ARG A 258 18.90 22.13 -18.98
N SER A 259 17.81 22.86 -18.72
CA SER A 259 16.53 22.24 -18.34
C SER A 259 15.94 21.40 -19.46
N GLU A 260 16.36 21.69 -20.69
CA GLU A 260 15.87 21.04 -21.90
C GLU A 260 16.17 19.53 -21.91
N GLY A 261 17.38 19.13 -21.52
CA GLY A 261 17.74 17.71 -21.37
C GLY A 261 16.98 17.02 -20.24
N ALA A 262 16.76 17.71 -19.12
CA ALA A 262 15.99 17.17 -18.01
C ALA A 262 14.50 17.03 -18.35
N SER A 263 13.94 17.99 -19.11
CA SER A 263 12.54 17.91 -19.59
C SER A 263 12.36 16.77 -20.59
N GLN A 264 13.32 16.57 -21.51
CA GLN A 264 13.29 15.45 -22.45
C GLN A 264 13.37 14.11 -21.73
N LEU A 265 14.21 14.01 -20.69
CA LEU A 265 14.31 12.80 -19.87
C LEU A 265 13.00 12.54 -19.12
N LEU A 266 12.36 13.58 -18.58
CA LEU A 266 11.05 13.46 -17.95
C LEU A 266 9.99 12.92 -18.91
N ASP A 267 9.96 13.40 -20.15
CA ASP A 267 9.02 12.90 -21.19
C ASP A 267 9.28 11.42 -21.52
N ILE A 268 10.55 11.00 -21.53
CA ILE A 268 10.92 9.59 -21.73
C ILE A 268 10.45 8.75 -20.57
N GLU A 269 10.71 9.17 -19.32
CA GLU A 269 10.29 8.46 -18.12
C GLU A 269 8.77 8.33 -18.02
N MET A 270 8.02 9.38 -18.36
CA MET A 270 6.57 9.30 -18.39
C MET A 270 6.04 8.31 -19.43
N LYS A 271 6.69 8.21 -20.59
CA LYS A 271 6.36 7.20 -21.61
C LYS A 271 6.71 5.79 -21.14
N LEU A 272 7.86 5.60 -20.51
CA LEU A 272 8.27 4.31 -19.91
C LEU A 272 7.29 3.88 -18.83
N PHE A 273 6.88 4.79 -17.96
CA PHE A 273 5.87 4.53 -16.93
C PHE A 273 4.57 3.98 -17.53
N GLN A 274 4.07 4.60 -18.61
CA GLN A 274 2.88 4.12 -19.31
C GLN A 274 3.10 2.76 -19.98
N GLN A 275 4.27 2.51 -20.55
CA GLN A 275 4.58 1.25 -21.22
C GLN A 275 4.72 0.10 -20.21
N ILE A 276 5.38 0.33 -19.07
CA ILE A 276 5.56 -0.68 -18.01
C ILE A 276 4.24 -0.99 -17.33
N SER A 277 3.45 0.04 -16.97
CA SER A 277 2.15 -0.16 -16.34
C SER A 277 1.10 -0.79 -17.26
N GLY A 278 1.29 -0.74 -18.58
CA GLY A 278 0.28 -1.17 -19.55
C GLY A 278 -0.96 -0.25 -19.60
N VAL A 279 -1.02 0.79 -18.76
CA VAL A 279 -2.12 1.75 -18.72
C VAL A 279 -1.90 2.85 -19.77
N SER A 280 -2.52 2.68 -20.93
CA SER A 280 -2.41 3.65 -22.03
C SER A 280 -3.32 4.87 -21.82
N THR A 281 -2.98 5.98 -22.50
CA THR A 281 -3.82 7.19 -22.53
C THR A 281 -5.23 6.93 -23.05
N ALA A 282 -5.39 5.94 -23.95
CA ALA A 282 -6.70 5.54 -24.45
C ALA A 282 -7.59 4.95 -23.34
N MET A 283 -7.03 4.20 -22.40
CA MET A 283 -7.76 3.70 -21.22
C MET A 283 -8.16 4.82 -20.26
N GLN A 284 -7.39 5.90 -20.22
CA GLN A 284 -7.67 7.08 -19.41
C GLN A 284 -8.74 7.99 -20.05
N GLY A 285 -9.29 7.62 -21.20
CA GLY A 285 -10.28 8.42 -21.91
C GLY A 285 -9.68 9.58 -22.71
N ILE A 286 -8.36 9.62 -22.88
CA ILE A 286 -7.65 10.69 -23.59
C ILE A 286 -7.41 10.25 -25.02
N ALA A 287 -8.09 10.88 -25.98
CA ALA A 287 -7.84 10.67 -27.39
C ALA A 287 -6.50 11.30 -27.81
N GLN A 288 -5.59 10.52 -28.37
CA GLN A 288 -4.29 11.01 -28.82
C GLN A 288 -4.39 12.02 -30.00
N ASN A 289 -5.43 11.90 -30.82
CA ASN A 289 -5.70 12.80 -31.93
C ASN A 289 -7.18 13.16 -32.00
N PRO A 290 -7.54 14.45 -32.11
CA PRO A 290 -8.93 14.89 -32.24
C PRO A 290 -9.64 14.38 -33.53
N SER A 291 -8.87 13.95 -34.53
CA SER A 291 -9.37 13.44 -35.81
C SER A 291 -9.41 11.91 -35.89
N MET A 292 -9.20 11.22 -34.79
CA MET A 292 -9.22 9.76 -34.76
C MET A 292 -10.65 9.24 -34.97
N SER A 293 -10.81 8.19 -35.78
CA SER A 293 -12.12 7.56 -35.95
C SER A 293 -12.50 6.79 -34.65
N ALA A 294 -13.79 6.79 -34.35
CA ALA A 294 -14.30 6.07 -33.15
C ALA A 294 -13.89 4.59 -33.15
N SER A 295 -13.91 3.93 -34.31
CA SER A 295 -13.50 2.53 -34.44
C SER A 295 -12.03 2.29 -34.14
N LEU A 296 -11.14 3.23 -34.47
CA LEU A 296 -9.71 3.12 -34.13
C LEU A 296 -9.49 3.33 -32.64
N TYR A 297 -10.22 4.28 -32.03
CA TYR A 297 -10.18 4.52 -30.60
C TYR A 297 -10.66 3.29 -29.83
N ASP A 298 -11.79 2.70 -30.20
CA ASP A 298 -12.32 1.48 -29.58
C ASP A 298 -11.34 0.31 -29.70
N SER A 299 -10.68 0.15 -30.85
CA SER A 299 -9.62 -0.85 -31.04
C SER A 299 -8.42 -0.62 -30.10
N GLN A 300 -8.02 0.63 -29.90
CA GLN A 300 -6.90 0.95 -29.00
C GLN A 300 -7.27 0.68 -27.55
N VAL A 301 -8.47 1.05 -27.11
CA VAL A 301 -8.99 0.73 -25.77
C VAL A 301 -9.06 -0.77 -25.55
N TYR A 302 -9.57 -1.51 -26.54
CA TYR A 302 -9.67 -2.97 -26.47
C TYR A 302 -8.29 -3.63 -26.36
N ASN A 303 -7.33 -3.24 -27.20
CA ASN A 303 -5.97 -3.77 -27.16
C ASN A 303 -5.26 -3.43 -25.84
N ALA A 304 -5.47 -2.24 -25.30
CA ALA A 304 -4.94 -1.86 -24.01
C ALA A 304 -5.58 -2.65 -22.85
N ALA A 305 -6.88 -2.95 -22.92
CA ALA A 305 -7.56 -3.78 -21.94
C ALA A 305 -7.06 -5.23 -21.94
N ILE A 306 -6.64 -5.76 -23.10
CA ILE A 306 -6.04 -7.10 -23.19
C ILE A 306 -4.76 -7.22 -22.37
N SER A 307 -3.93 -6.19 -22.30
CA SER A 307 -2.70 -6.21 -21.51
C SER A 307 -2.92 -6.38 -20.01
N LEU A 308 -4.09 -6.00 -19.52
CA LEU A 308 -4.50 -6.11 -18.12
C LEU A 308 -5.50 -7.25 -17.87
N LEU A 309 -5.78 -8.07 -18.88
CA LEU A 309 -6.81 -9.11 -18.81
C LEU A 309 -6.55 -10.11 -17.66
N ASP A 310 -5.30 -10.52 -17.47
CA ASP A 310 -4.94 -11.50 -16.45
C ASP A 310 -5.25 -11.00 -15.03
N ILE A 311 -5.03 -9.70 -14.78
CA ILE A 311 -5.36 -9.06 -13.49
C ILE A 311 -6.87 -9.09 -13.28
N PHE A 312 -7.64 -8.67 -14.29
CA PHE A 312 -9.10 -8.65 -14.21
C PHE A 312 -9.69 -10.05 -14.07
N GLU A 313 -9.18 -11.05 -14.81
CA GLU A 313 -9.64 -12.44 -14.70
C GLU A 313 -9.30 -13.05 -13.35
N THR A 314 -8.13 -12.71 -12.78
CA THR A 314 -7.75 -13.14 -11.44
C THR A 314 -8.69 -12.54 -10.39
N PHE A 315 -9.00 -11.25 -10.49
CA PHE A 315 -9.94 -10.58 -9.59
C PHE A 315 -11.38 -11.11 -9.76
N ASN A 316 -11.83 -11.37 -10.99
CA ASN A 316 -13.11 -12.02 -11.25
C ASN A 316 -13.15 -13.45 -10.67
N GLY A 317 -12.04 -14.18 -10.72
CA GLY A 317 -11.89 -15.47 -10.07
C GLY A 317 -12.05 -15.39 -8.56
N PHE A 318 -11.51 -14.36 -7.93
CA PHE A 318 -11.70 -14.04 -6.52
C PHE A 318 -13.18 -13.79 -6.19
N ARG A 319 -13.86 -12.95 -6.95
CA ARG A 319 -15.30 -12.66 -6.76
C ARG A 319 -16.14 -13.92 -6.87
N ARG A 320 -15.88 -14.79 -7.85
CA ARG A 320 -16.55 -16.08 -8.01
C ARG A 320 -16.35 -17.01 -6.80
N GLN A 321 -15.14 -17.02 -6.21
CA GLN A 321 -14.87 -17.79 -4.99
C GLN A 321 -15.64 -17.23 -3.79
N ARG A 322 -15.65 -15.91 -3.61
CA ARG A 322 -16.45 -15.24 -2.59
C ARG A 322 -17.95 -15.58 -2.71
N ASP A 323 -18.51 -15.38 -3.90
CA ASP A 323 -19.93 -15.62 -4.16
C ASP A 323 -20.32 -17.10 -3.92
N ARG A 324 -19.38 -18.01 -4.19
CA ARG A 324 -19.55 -19.43 -3.87
C ARG A 324 -19.57 -19.66 -2.36
N LEU A 325 -18.65 -19.03 -1.61
CA LEU A 325 -18.61 -19.15 -0.15
C LEU A 325 -19.86 -18.56 0.49
N VAL A 326 -20.32 -17.39 0.02
CA VAL A 326 -21.59 -16.78 0.45
C VAL A 326 -22.76 -17.74 0.25
N LYS A 327 -22.88 -18.40 -0.91
CA LYS A 327 -23.94 -19.39 -1.17
C LYS A 327 -23.86 -20.63 -0.29
N MET A 328 -22.67 -21.00 0.16
CA MET A 328 -22.46 -22.15 1.05
C MET A 328 -22.71 -21.79 2.52
N SER A 329 -22.72 -20.50 2.86
CA SER A 329 -22.98 -19.97 4.20
C SER A 329 -24.46 -19.64 4.42
N LEU A 330 -25.26 -19.56 3.35
CA LEU A 330 -26.72 -19.41 3.38
C LEU A 330 -27.39 -20.77 3.58
#